data_d23ea9dffb21fcc80bfcc0e2c08d8231
#
_entry.id   d23ea9dffb21fcc80bfcc0e2c08d8231
#
_cell.length_a   1.000
_cell.length_b   1.000
_cell.length_c   1.000
_cell.angle_alpha   90.00
_cell.angle_beta   90.00
_cell.angle_gamma   90.00
#
_symmetry.space_group_name_H-M   'P 1'
#
loop_
_entity.id
_entity.type
_entity.pdbx_description
1 polymer ?
#
loop_
_entity_poly.entity_id
_entity_poly.type
_entity_poly.pdbx_seq_one_letter_code
_entity_poly.pdbx_strand_id
1 'polypeptide(L)'
;MGTKRIGLARVEALLENLKREIAFKAGTTLKGFRKQVILSGGGTTTLTAADSGAYCIFDTAGASNFTLPAPRLGMHFTFINTILATADHVVQAATNDHGFLGGVITASTTAAKAAAFGAATDGNNDFITMDGATLGGAPGSRIEVTAVLD
;
A
#
# COMPACT_ATOMS: atom_id res chain seq x y z
N MET A 1 -34.29 -32.47 -33.72
CA MET A 1 -33.33 -31.38 -33.39
C MET A 1 -32.08 -32.00 -32.79
N GLY A 2 -30.99 -32.01 -33.53
CA GLY A 2 -29.73 -32.60 -33.04
C GLY A 2 -29.12 -31.69 -31.98
N THR A 3 -28.94 -32.17 -30.77
CA THR A 3 -28.14 -31.52 -29.72
C THR A 3 -26.71 -31.40 -30.22
N LYS A 4 -26.28 -30.19 -30.55
CA LYS A 4 -24.87 -29.90 -30.87
C LYS A 4 -24.04 -30.26 -29.64
N ARG A 5 -23.39 -31.41 -29.65
CA ARG A 5 -22.37 -31.74 -28.67
C ARG A 5 -21.21 -30.77 -28.86
N ILE A 6 -20.94 -29.96 -27.87
CA ILE A 6 -19.73 -29.12 -27.82
C ILE A 6 -18.58 -30.10 -27.65
N GLY A 7 -17.74 -30.27 -28.68
CA GLY A 7 -16.57 -31.16 -28.57
C GLY A 7 -15.60 -30.70 -27.49
N LEU A 8 -14.92 -31.64 -26.85
CA LEU A 8 -13.94 -31.39 -25.78
C LEU A 8 -12.91 -30.33 -26.19
N ALA A 9 -12.38 -30.42 -27.42
CA ALA A 9 -11.43 -29.42 -27.94
C ALA A 9 -11.96 -27.97 -27.96
N ARG A 10 -13.27 -27.79 -28.15
CA ARG A 10 -13.89 -26.46 -28.12
C ARG A 10 -14.04 -25.95 -26.68
N VAL A 11 -14.30 -26.83 -25.73
CA VAL A 11 -14.33 -26.48 -24.29
C VAL A 11 -12.93 -26.14 -23.82
N GLU A 12 -11.93 -26.89 -24.20
CA GLU A 12 -10.52 -26.61 -23.90
C GLU A 12 -10.07 -25.26 -24.47
N ALA A 13 -10.40 -24.96 -25.75
CA ALA A 13 -10.08 -23.67 -26.35
C ALA A 13 -10.78 -22.48 -25.67
N LEU A 14 -12.04 -22.67 -25.22
CA LEU A 14 -12.76 -21.63 -24.46
C LEU A 14 -12.14 -21.41 -23.06
N LEU A 15 -11.72 -22.48 -22.39
CA LEU A 15 -11.05 -22.42 -21.09
C LEU A 15 -9.66 -21.78 -21.21
N GLU A 16 -8.90 -22.10 -22.26
CA GLU A 16 -7.59 -21.47 -22.52
C GLU A 16 -7.73 -19.97 -22.84
N ASN A 17 -8.74 -19.57 -23.61
CA ASN A 17 -9.03 -18.18 -23.89
C ASN A 17 -9.44 -17.44 -22.60
N LEU A 18 -10.35 -18.03 -21.81
CA LEU A 18 -10.75 -17.47 -20.51
C LEU A 18 -9.56 -17.32 -19.57
N LYS A 19 -8.70 -18.34 -19.49
CA LYS A 19 -7.48 -18.32 -18.68
C LYS A 19 -6.50 -17.23 -19.14
N ARG A 20 -6.40 -16.98 -20.44
CA ARG A 20 -5.56 -15.92 -21.00
C ARG A 20 -6.13 -14.52 -20.78
N GLU A 21 -7.45 -14.35 -20.87
CA GLU A 21 -8.13 -13.07 -20.64
C GLU A 21 -8.25 -12.74 -19.14
N ILE A 22 -8.36 -13.75 -18.28
CA ILE A 22 -8.36 -13.64 -16.82
C ILE A 22 -6.97 -14.00 -16.27
N ALA A 23 -5.91 -13.55 -16.93
CA ALA A 23 -4.57 -13.69 -16.40
C ALA A 23 -4.38 -12.73 -15.20
N PHE A 24 -4.88 -13.13 -14.04
CA PHE A 24 -4.48 -12.52 -12.80
C PHE A 24 -3.01 -12.88 -12.56
N LYS A 25 -2.14 -11.88 -12.53
CA LYS A 25 -0.76 -12.08 -12.12
C LYS A 25 -0.76 -12.74 -10.73
N ALA A 26 0.21 -13.63 -10.50
CA ALA A 26 0.42 -14.26 -9.20
C ALA A 26 0.35 -13.21 -8.09
N GLY A 27 -0.50 -13.42 -7.09
CA GLY A 27 -0.78 -12.47 -6.01
C GLY A 27 -2.15 -11.78 -6.06
N THR A 28 -2.89 -11.86 -7.16
CA THR A 28 -4.25 -11.31 -7.21
C THR A 28 -5.23 -12.30 -6.60
N THR A 29 -5.64 -12.08 -5.37
CA THR A 29 -6.68 -12.88 -4.73
C THR A 29 -8.04 -12.21 -4.95
N LEU A 30 -8.83 -12.71 -5.90
CA LEU A 30 -10.24 -12.36 -6.05
C LEU A 30 -11.08 -13.04 -4.94
N LYS A 31 -10.89 -12.62 -3.70
CA LYS A 31 -11.77 -12.96 -2.59
C LYS A 31 -12.76 -11.83 -2.38
N GLY A 32 -13.89 -11.87 -3.07
CA GLY A 32 -15.04 -11.03 -2.76
C GLY A 32 -14.79 -9.52 -2.80
N PHE A 33 -14.02 -9.01 -3.77
CA PHE A 33 -13.70 -7.58 -3.93
C PHE A 33 -13.08 -6.90 -2.68
N ARG A 34 -12.51 -7.66 -1.76
CA ARG A 34 -11.80 -7.08 -0.62
C ARG A 34 -10.36 -6.74 -1.03
N LYS A 35 -9.91 -5.55 -0.68
CA LYS A 35 -8.50 -5.22 -0.78
C LYS A 35 -7.70 -6.11 0.18
N GLN A 36 -6.48 -6.46 -0.20
CA GLN A 36 -5.54 -7.12 0.69
C GLN A 36 -5.27 -6.22 1.89
N VAL A 37 -5.20 -6.81 3.08
CA VAL A 37 -4.84 -6.11 4.31
C VAL A 37 -3.56 -6.74 4.83
N ILE A 38 -2.56 -5.91 5.12
CA ILE A 38 -1.26 -6.31 5.68
C ILE A 38 -1.11 -5.58 7.01
N LEU A 39 -0.90 -6.35 8.08
CA LEU A 39 -0.69 -5.81 9.42
C LEU A 39 0.80 -5.61 9.68
N SER A 40 1.16 -4.56 10.41
CA SER A 40 2.55 -4.32 10.79
C SER A 40 3.05 -5.31 11.85
N GLY A 41 2.19 -5.72 12.75
CA GLY A 41 2.51 -6.67 13.83
C GLY A 41 3.61 -6.21 14.79
N GLY A 42 4.08 -4.96 14.66
CA GLY A 42 5.30 -4.45 15.30
C GLY A 42 6.57 -4.85 14.54
N GLY A 43 7.59 -3.99 14.56
CA GLY A 43 8.84 -4.21 13.84
C GLY A 43 8.76 -3.83 12.35
N THR A 44 9.54 -4.49 11.49
CA THR A 44 9.66 -4.16 10.07
C THR A 44 8.93 -5.17 9.20
N THR A 45 8.02 -4.69 8.36
CA THR A 45 7.32 -5.45 7.34
C THR A 45 7.76 -4.97 5.95
N THR A 46 8.38 -5.83 5.16
CA THR A 46 8.79 -5.51 3.80
C THR A 46 7.69 -5.88 2.80
N LEU A 47 7.22 -4.88 2.06
CA LEU A 47 6.21 -5.06 1.02
C LEU A 47 6.86 -5.49 -0.30
N THR A 48 6.07 -6.13 -1.14
CA THR A 48 6.47 -6.57 -2.48
C THR A 48 5.63 -5.89 -3.55
N ALA A 49 6.07 -5.92 -4.80
CA ALA A 49 5.28 -5.38 -5.92
C ALA A 49 3.91 -6.08 -6.08
N ALA A 50 3.77 -7.33 -5.61
CA ALA A 50 2.51 -8.06 -5.63
C ALA A 50 1.48 -7.51 -4.62
N ASP A 51 1.94 -6.77 -3.60
CA ASP A 51 1.10 -6.17 -2.57
C ASP A 51 0.53 -4.80 -2.99
N SER A 52 0.81 -4.36 -4.22
CA SER A 52 0.26 -3.10 -4.75
C SER A 52 -1.27 -3.07 -4.67
N GLY A 53 -1.82 -2.00 -4.13
CA GLY A 53 -3.24 -1.84 -3.86
C GLY A 53 -3.68 -2.27 -2.46
N ALA A 54 -2.76 -2.80 -1.63
CA ALA A 54 -3.08 -3.24 -0.27
C ALA A 54 -3.37 -2.06 0.68
N TYR A 55 -4.14 -2.35 1.71
CA TYR A 55 -4.19 -1.57 2.95
C TYR A 55 -3.15 -2.11 3.93
N CYS A 56 -2.19 -1.28 4.28
CA CYS A 56 -1.15 -1.56 5.27
C CYS A 56 -1.56 -0.92 6.59
N ILE A 57 -1.74 -1.72 7.62
CA ILE A 57 -2.31 -1.28 8.90
C ILE A 57 -1.22 -1.28 9.95
N PHE A 58 -1.00 -0.13 10.58
CA PHE A 58 -0.27 -0.04 11.83
C PHE A 58 -1.23 -0.43 12.96
N ASP A 59 -1.08 -1.66 13.47
CA ASP A 59 -1.98 -2.31 14.43
C ASP A 59 -1.37 -2.43 15.83
N THR A 60 -0.16 -1.95 16.03
CA THR A 60 0.54 -1.93 17.33
C THR A 60 0.92 -0.52 17.72
N ALA A 61 0.92 -0.20 19.01
CA ALA A 61 1.30 1.13 19.50
C ALA A 61 2.83 1.38 19.44
N GLY A 62 3.62 0.30 19.49
CA GLY A 62 5.08 0.36 19.43
C GLY A 62 5.62 0.67 18.04
N ALA A 63 6.94 0.85 17.97
CA ALA A 63 7.63 1.12 16.71
C ALA A 63 7.29 0.08 15.63
N SER A 64 6.94 0.58 14.46
CA SER A 64 6.58 -0.25 13.31
C SER A 64 7.06 0.40 12.02
N ASN A 65 7.57 -0.41 11.09
CA ASN A 65 8.07 0.08 9.81
C ASN A 65 7.50 -0.75 8.66
N PHE A 66 6.98 -0.09 7.64
CA PHE A 66 6.72 -0.67 6.33
C PHE A 66 7.79 -0.23 5.34
N THR A 67 8.55 -1.17 4.81
CA THR A 67 9.50 -0.90 3.73
C THR A 67 8.85 -1.17 2.38
N LEU A 68 8.82 -0.15 1.53
CA LEU A 68 8.26 -0.22 0.17
C LEU A 68 9.15 -1.05 -0.75
N PRO A 69 8.60 -1.72 -1.77
CA PRO A 69 9.40 -2.31 -2.84
C PRO A 69 9.99 -1.22 -3.74
N ALA A 70 10.97 -1.59 -4.58
CA ALA A 70 11.43 -0.72 -5.67
C ALA A 70 10.23 -0.21 -6.48
N PRO A 71 10.16 1.09 -6.78
CA PRO A 71 9.01 1.68 -7.43
C PRO A 71 8.80 1.07 -8.82
N ARG A 72 7.55 0.97 -9.23
CA ARG A 72 7.13 0.70 -10.60
C ARG A 72 5.94 1.58 -10.88
N LEU A 73 5.93 2.24 -12.00
CA LEU A 73 4.88 3.17 -12.39
C LEU A 73 3.47 2.60 -12.12
N GLY A 74 2.66 3.36 -11.37
CA GLY A 74 1.29 2.99 -11.00
C GLY A 74 1.13 2.10 -9.77
N MET A 75 2.21 1.60 -9.14
CA MET A 75 2.09 0.97 -7.82
C MET A 75 1.56 1.97 -6.81
N HIS A 76 0.67 1.50 -5.93
CA HIS A 76 0.12 2.33 -4.86
C HIS A 76 -0.12 1.52 -3.59
N PHE A 77 0.02 2.18 -2.46
CA PHE A 77 -0.21 1.62 -1.12
C PHE A 77 -0.97 2.63 -0.27
N THR A 78 -1.79 2.13 0.62
CA THR A 78 -2.51 2.96 1.61
C THR A 78 -2.14 2.48 3.01
N PHE A 79 -1.56 3.36 3.83
CA PHE A 79 -1.19 3.09 5.21
C PHE A 79 -2.20 3.74 6.15
N ILE A 80 -2.62 3.02 7.17
CA ILE A 80 -3.65 3.48 8.12
C ILE A 80 -3.21 3.10 9.53
N ASN A 81 -3.27 4.05 10.45
CA ASN A 81 -3.13 3.79 11.87
C ASN A 81 -4.47 3.41 12.48
N THR A 82 -4.54 2.28 13.16
CA THR A 82 -5.75 1.84 13.89
C THR A 82 -5.60 2.04 15.41
N ILE A 83 -4.40 2.27 15.87
CA ILE A 83 -4.06 2.52 17.27
C ILE A 83 -3.20 3.78 17.38
N LEU A 84 -3.26 4.45 18.52
CA LEU A 84 -2.38 5.59 18.79
C LEU A 84 -0.92 5.12 18.86
N ALA A 85 -0.06 5.71 18.03
CA ALA A 85 1.36 5.46 18.06
C ALA A 85 1.95 6.01 19.38
N THR A 86 2.75 5.21 20.05
CA THR A 86 3.56 5.61 21.23
C THR A 86 5.05 5.59 20.92
N ALA A 87 5.38 5.19 19.70
CA ALA A 87 6.71 5.23 19.10
C ALA A 87 6.52 5.38 17.59
N ASP A 88 7.59 5.56 16.84
CA ASP A 88 7.54 5.87 15.42
C ASP A 88 6.91 4.76 14.58
N HIS A 89 5.88 5.16 13.83
CA HIS A 89 5.37 4.38 12.69
C HIS A 89 5.95 4.97 11.42
N VAL A 90 6.68 4.17 10.68
CA VAL A 90 7.48 4.64 9.55
C VAL A 90 7.04 3.97 8.25
N VAL A 91 6.92 4.74 7.19
CA VAL A 91 6.88 4.23 5.81
C VAL A 91 8.21 4.59 5.18
N GLN A 92 8.97 3.58 4.79
CA GLN A 92 10.32 3.72 4.26
C GLN A 92 10.37 3.35 2.77
N ALA A 93 11.07 4.12 1.97
CA ALA A 93 11.39 3.77 0.59
C ALA A 93 12.30 2.53 0.52
N ALA A 94 12.34 1.87 -0.64
CA ALA A 94 13.17 0.67 -0.83
C ALA A 94 14.67 0.93 -0.64
N THR A 95 15.13 2.09 -1.09
CA THR A 95 16.51 2.56 -0.98
C THR A 95 16.53 4.08 -0.85
N ASN A 96 17.65 4.65 -0.45
CA ASN A 96 17.83 6.11 -0.37
C ASN A 96 17.78 6.82 -1.73
N ASP A 97 17.81 6.07 -2.84
CA ASP A 97 17.68 6.63 -4.20
C ASP A 97 16.21 6.87 -4.60
N HIS A 98 15.26 6.36 -3.80
CA HIS A 98 13.82 6.45 -4.06
C HIS A 98 13.17 7.45 -3.09
N GLY A 99 13.21 8.72 -3.40
CA GLY A 99 12.64 9.76 -2.54
C GLY A 99 11.12 9.92 -2.69
N PHE A 100 10.46 10.31 -1.59
CA PHE A 100 9.07 10.72 -1.60
C PHE A 100 8.93 12.13 -2.16
N LEU A 101 7.95 12.33 -3.05
CA LEU A 101 7.55 13.65 -3.55
C LEU A 101 6.16 13.98 -3.02
N GLY A 102 5.88 15.26 -2.80
CA GLY A 102 4.56 15.70 -2.35
C GLY A 102 4.58 16.28 -0.95
N GLY A 103 3.51 16.07 -0.22
CA GLY A 103 3.39 16.62 1.13
C GLY A 103 2.37 15.86 1.98
N VAL A 104 2.44 16.07 3.27
CA VAL A 104 1.52 15.50 4.26
C VAL A 104 0.80 16.64 4.97
N ILE A 105 -0.51 16.49 5.12
CA ILE A 105 -1.33 17.39 5.93
C ILE A 105 -1.72 16.63 7.19
N THR A 106 -1.33 17.15 8.35
CA THR A 106 -1.76 16.64 9.65
C THR A 106 -2.79 17.57 10.27
N ALA A 107 -3.90 17.00 10.74
CA ALA A 107 -4.88 17.72 11.56
C ALA A 107 -4.44 17.64 13.02
N SER A 108 -4.34 18.79 13.70
CA SER A 108 -4.07 18.85 15.14
C SER A 108 -5.36 18.74 15.93
N THR A 109 -5.32 18.02 17.03
CA THR A 109 -6.43 17.99 18.02
C THR A 109 -6.50 19.27 18.84
N THR A 110 -5.48 20.13 18.80
CA THR A 110 -5.44 21.42 19.51
C THR A 110 -5.93 22.52 18.56
N ALA A 111 -7.18 22.91 18.74
CA ALA A 111 -7.86 24.07 18.14
C ALA A 111 -7.35 24.51 16.74
N ALA A 112 -8.01 24.02 15.70
CA ALA A 112 -8.02 24.59 14.35
C ALA A 112 -6.65 24.77 13.64
N LYS A 113 -5.67 23.92 13.90
CA LYS A 113 -4.40 23.96 13.18
C LYS A 113 -4.23 22.70 12.33
N ALA A 114 -4.16 22.90 11.03
CA ALA A 114 -3.58 21.91 10.12
C ALA A 114 -2.12 22.33 9.88
N ALA A 115 -1.18 21.40 10.04
CA ALA A 115 0.20 21.59 9.60
C ALA A 115 0.40 20.86 8.28
N ALA A 116 1.00 21.51 7.31
CA ALA A 116 1.39 20.91 6.04
C ALA A 116 2.92 20.81 5.99
N PHE A 117 3.43 19.65 5.62
CA PHE A 117 4.86 19.41 5.43
C PHE A 117 5.07 19.04 3.97
N GLY A 118 5.96 19.76 3.29
CA GLY A 118 6.44 19.39 1.97
C GLY A 118 7.66 18.48 2.09
N ALA A 119 7.85 17.61 1.12
CA ALA A 119 9.09 16.86 1.00
C ALA A 119 10.25 17.87 0.80
N ALA A 120 11.38 17.65 1.46
CA ALA A 120 12.57 18.47 1.27
C ALA A 120 13.08 18.33 -0.19
N THR A 121 13.77 19.33 -0.68
CA THR A 121 14.26 19.37 -2.07
C THR A 121 15.63 18.72 -2.23
N ASP A 122 16.17 18.15 -1.16
CA ASP A 122 17.54 17.61 -1.11
C ASP A 122 17.68 16.13 -1.53
N GLY A 123 16.58 15.51 -1.93
CA GLY A 123 16.58 14.13 -2.44
C GLY A 123 16.64 13.02 -1.38
N ASN A 124 16.70 13.36 -0.10
CA ASN A 124 16.80 12.41 1.02
C ASN A 124 15.48 12.13 1.75
N ASN A 125 14.35 12.23 1.05
CA ASN A 125 13.03 12.01 1.65
C ASN A 125 12.60 10.55 1.51
N ASP A 126 13.32 9.66 2.11
CA ASP A 126 13.10 8.22 2.06
C ASP A 126 12.24 7.69 3.22
N PHE A 127 11.83 8.55 4.14
CA PHE A 127 10.98 8.22 5.29
C PHE A 127 9.76 9.14 5.41
N ILE A 128 8.63 8.55 5.76
CA ILE A 128 7.46 9.27 6.29
C ILE A 128 7.23 8.73 7.70
N THR A 129 7.37 9.56 8.71
CA THR A 129 7.27 9.17 10.12
C THR A 129 6.03 9.76 10.76
N MET A 130 5.34 8.95 11.56
CA MET A 130 4.23 9.33 12.43
C MET A 130 4.60 8.94 13.87
N ASP A 131 4.59 9.92 14.81
CA ASP A 131 5.04 9.74 16.19
C ASP A 131 3.91 9.66 17.24
N GLY A 132 2.67 9.80 16.77
CA GLY A 132 1.49 9.84 17.64
C GLY A 132 1.27 11.14 18.42
N ALA A 133 2.20 12.08 18.33
CA ALA A 133 2.16 13.35 19.06
C ALA A 133 2.13 14.58 18.14
N THR A 134 3.17 14.77 17.33
CA THR A 134 3.37 15.96 16.51
C THR A 134 3.31 15.71 15.02
N LEU A 135 3.64 14.50 14.57
CA LEU A 135 3.74 14.10 13.17
C LEU A 135 2.57 13.20 12.71
N GLY A 136 1.45 13.18 13.42
CA GLY A 136 0.34 12.29 13.18
C GLY A 136 0.50 10.96 13.93
N GLY A 137 -0.17 9.89 13.46
CA GLY A 137 -0.11 8.58 14.12
C GLY A 137 -1.26 8.32 15.10
N ALA A 138 -2.25 9.20 15.18
CA ALA A 138 -3.51 8.93 15.86
C ALA A 138 -4.34 7.90 15.06
N PRO A 139 -5.27 7.17 15.71
CA PRO A 139 -6.20 6.29 15.01
C PRO A 139 -6.93 7.03 13.89
N GLY A 140 -6.94 6.45 12.68
CA GLY A 140 -7.50 7.07 11.48
C GLY A 140 -6.49 7.90 10.66
N SER A 141 -5.28 8.14 11.15
CA SER A 141 -4.21 8.73 10.33
C SER A 141 -3.96 7.87 9.09
N ARG A 142 -3.86 8.49 7.93
CA ARG A 142 -3.75 7.81 6.64
C ARG A 142 -2.68 8.45 5.77
N ILE A 143 -1.92 7.61 5.11
CA ILE A 143 -0.93 7.99 4.09
C ILE A 143 -1.25 7.20 2.81
N GLU A 144 -1.21 7.87 1.69
CA GLU A 144 -1.29 7.24 0.37
C GLU A 144 0.00 7.52 -0.40
N VAL A 145 0.58 6.48 -0.95
CA VAL A 145 1.81 6.56 -1.75
C VAL A 145 1.53 5.95 -3.11
N THR A 146 1.91 6.66 -4.17
CA THR A 146 1.82 6.17 -5.55
C THR A 146 3.16 6.35 -6.24
N ALA A 147 3.66 5.30 -6.88
CA ALA A 147 4.86 5.39 -7.71
C ALA A 147 4.52 6.08 -9.02
N VAL A 148 5.19 7.20 -9.30
CA VAL A 148 5.01 8.04 -10.50
C VAL A 148 6.20 7.94 -11.45
N LEU A 149 7.29 7.32 -11.00
CA LEU A 149 8.50 7.01 -11.76
C LEU A 149 8.92 5.57 -11.47
N ASP A 150 9.66 4.94 -12.37
CA ASP A 150 10.33 3.65 -12.22
C ASP A 150 11.78 3.84 -11.76
#